data_8aa2e82ec3bb03e262ffcff35cf50b21
#
_entry.id   8aa2e82ec3bb03e262ffcff35cf50b21
#
_cell.length_a   1.000
_cell.length_b   1.000
_cell.length_c   1.000
_cell.angle_alpha   90.00
_cell.angle_beta   90.00
_cell.angle_gamma   90.00
#
_symmetry.space_group_name_H-M   'P 1'
#
loop_
_entity.id
_entity.type
_entity.pdbx_description
1 polymer ?
#
loop_
_entity_poly.entity_id
_entity_poly.type
_entity_poly.pdbx_seq_one_letter_code
_entity_poly.pdbx_strand_id
1 'polypeptide(L)'
;NDPVTLADLEVNELIINRINQKYKNINWGILSEENFKINSKYYDNAEWLWVLDPLDGTKDFIQGTGNYAMHLALNYKRKPYIGIVLIPEKDELWISYAEKLWCENRDGSIRKQNLSETNILKEMTIVTSKNHRNEKLKDLIEKINFKKTIVMGSIGCKAVSYTHLRAHETLN
;
A
#
# COMPACT_ATOMS: atom_id res chain seq x y z
N ASN A 1 9.59 -16.05 11.16
CA ASN A 1 10.30 -15.50 9.99
C ASN A 1 9.28 -15.38 8.87
N ASP A 2 9.07 -14.17 8.38
CA ASP A 2 8.29 -13.98 7.17
C ASP A 2 9.17 -14.39 5.96
N PRO A 3 8.57 -15.01 4.93
CA PRO A 3 9.32 -15.44 3.76
C PRO A 3 9.80 -14.23 2.97
N VAL A 4 11.03 -14.28 2.47
CA VAL A 4 11.59 -13.34 1.50
C VAL A 4 11.82 -14.10 0.21
N THR A 5 11.43 -13.54 -0.90
CA THR A 5 11.62 -14.14 -2.23
C THR A 5 12.66 -13.37 -3.04
N LEU A 6 13.08 -13.96 -4.17
CA LEU A 6 13.95 -13.26 -5.12
C LEU A 6 13.28 -11.98 -5.65
N ALA A 7 11.94 -11.99 -5.79
CA ALA A 7 11.19 -10.82 -6.23
C ALA A 7 11.32 -9.63 -5.26
N ASP A 8 11.27 -9.87 -3.94
CA ASP A 8 11.48 -8.83 -2.92
C ASP A 8 12.83 -8.15 -3.14
N LEU A 9 13.89 -8.95 -3.29
CA LEU A 9 15.26 -8.47 -3.44
C LEU A 9 15.47 -7.72 -4.76
N GLU A 10 15.01 -8.26 -5.87
CA GLU A 10 15.16 -7.65 -7.20
C GLU A 10 14.39 -6.33 -7.32
N VAL A 11 13.14 -6.26 -6.82
CA VAL A 11 12.36 -5.02 -6.79
C VAL A 11 13.00 -3.99 -5.89
N ASN A 12 13.48 -4.41 -4.70
CA ASN A 12 14.22 -3.54 -3.79
C ASN A 12 15.42 -2.88 -4.49
N GLU A 13 16.26 -3.69 -5.11
CA GLU A 13 17.47 -3.21 -5.81
C GLU A 13 17.13 -2.31 -6.99
N LEU A 14 16.15 -2.69 -7.80
CA LEU A 14 15.70 -1.91 -8.95
C LEU A 14 15.24 -0.50 -8.54
N ILE A 15 14.38 -0.40 -7.53
CA ILE A 15 13.82 0.91 -7.10
C ILE A 15 14.90 1.78 -6.47
N ILE A 16 15.72 1.23 -5.57
CA ILE A 16 16.81 1.98 -4.93
C ILE A 16 17.80 2.49 -5.98
N ASN A 17 18.21 1.65 -6.92
CA ASN A 17 19.12 2.04 -7.99
C ASN A 17 18.52 3.13 -8.89
N ARG A 18 17.23 3.05 -9.22
CA ARG A 18 16.54 4.08 -10.01
C ARG A 18 16.46 5.42 -9.30
N ILE A 19 16.14 5.44 -8.01
CA ILE A 19 16.13 6.67 -7.20
C ILE A 19 17.53 7.30 -7.20
N ASN A 20 18.57 6.51 -6.87
CA ASN A 20 19.94 6.99 -6.80
C ASN A 20 20.48 7.49 -8.15
N GLN A 21 20.16 6.82 -9.25
CA GLN A 21 20.58 7.22 -10.59
C GLN A 21 19.91 8.50 -11.06
N LYS A 22 18.60 8.64 -10.81
CA LYS A 22 17.81 9.76 -11.29
C LYS A 22 18.05 11.03 -10.48
N TYR A 23 18.35 10.90 -9.20
CA TYR A 23 18.44 12.01 -8.26
C TYR A 23 19.81 12.08 -7.57
N LYS A 24 20.89 11.93 -8.33
CA LYS A 24 22.29 11.84 -7.86
C LYS A 24 22.73 12.97 -6.93
N ASN A 25 22.14 14.16 -7.06
CA ASN A 25 22.53 15.35 -6.31
C ASN A 25 21.63 15.66 -5.12
N ILE A 26 20.68 14.77 -4.80
CA ILE A 26 19.77 14.97 -3.68
C ILE A 26 20.11 13.96 -2.60
N ASN A 27 20.30 14.46 -1.40
CA ASN A 27 20.58 13.62 -0.23
C ASN A 27 19.26 13.06 0.34
N TRP A 28 18.75 11.99 -0.27
CA TRP A 28 17.61 11.26 0.21
C TRP A 28 18.02 10.22 1.26
N GLY A 29 17.20 10.06 2.33
CA GLY A 29 17.19 8.80 3.06
C GLY A 29 16.39 7.76 2.28
N ILE A 30 16.80 6.50 2.31
CA ILE A 30 16.05 5.38 1.74
C ILE A 30 15.94 4.27 2.78
N LEU A 31 14.73 4.02 3.25
CA LEU A 31 14.38 2.96 4.18
C LEU A 31 13.60 1.89 3.42
N SER A 32 14.10 0.69 3.38
CA SER A 32 13.41 -0.47 2.81
C SER A 32 13.22 -1.55 3.86
N GLU A 33 12.18 -2.35 3.74
CA GLU A 33 11.96 -3.53 4.58
C GLU A 33 13.20 -4.43 4.59
N GLU A 34 13.82 -4.65 3.43
CA GLU A 34 14.99 -5.48 3.27
C GLU A 34 16.28 -4.90 3.90
N ASN A 35 16.33 -3.57 4.06
CA ASN A 35 17.51 -2.86 4.58
C ASN A 35 17.37 -2.39 6.04
N PHE A 36 16.18 -2.50 6.62
CA PHE A 36 15.87 -1.94 7.94
C PHE A 36 16.81 -2.43 9.04
N LYS A 37 17.20 -3.70 9.02
CA LYS A 37 18.05 -4.33 10.04
C LYS A 37 19.50 -3.85 10.02
N ILE A 38 19.95 -3.24 8.92
CA ILE A 38 21.38 -2.93 8.71
C ILE A 38 21.71 -1.48 9.05
N ASN A 39 20.80 -0.51 8.90
CA ASN A 39 21.14 0.92 8.89
C ASN A 39 20.14 1.85 9.60
N SER A 40 19.55 1.46 10.71
CA SER A 40 18.51 2.26 11.40
C SER A 40 18.92 3.69 11.78
N LYS A 41 20.21 3.98 11.97
CA LYS A 41 20.72 5.30 12.36
C LYS A 41 20.77 6.36 11.24
N TYR A 42 20.78 5.95 9.97
CA TYR A 42 20.89 6.90 8.85
C TYR A 42 19.58 7.61 8.52
N TYR A 43 18.45 7.09 8.97
CA TYR A 43 17.12 7.58 8.57
C TYR A 43 16.56 8.64 9.54
N ASP A 44 17.06 8.70 10.77
CA ASP A 44 16.52 9.58 11.81
C ASP A 44 16.68 11.07 11.51
N ASN A 45 17.65 11.46 10.70
CA ASN A 45 17.97 12.86 10.39
C ASN A 45 17.69 13.25 8.92
N ALA A 46 17.15 12.35 8.10
CA ALA A 46 16.84 12.66 6.72
C ALA A 46 15.61 13.59 6.64
N GLU A 47 15.77 14.76 6.01
CA GLU A 47 14.65 15.66 5.75
C GLU A 47 13.66 15.05 4.76
N TRP A 48 14.19 14.37 3.73
CA TRP A 48 13.44 13.61 2.76
C TRP A 48 13.78 12.13 2.87
N LEU A 49 12.77 11.30 3.04
CA LEU A 49 12.92 9.86 3.26
C LEU A 49 12.00 9.08 2.34
N TRP A 50 12.58 8.28 1.46
CA TRP A 50 11.87 7.22 0.75
C TRP A 50 11.66 6.02 1.68
N VAL A 51 10.46 5.50 1.69
CA VAL A 51 10.10 4.27 2.43
C VAL A 51 9.56 3.27 1.42
N LEU A 52 10.19 2.11 1.33
CA LEU A 52 9.90 1.07 0.35
C LEU A 52 9.55 -0.24 1.06
N ASP A 53 8.42 -0.81 0.69
CA ASP A 53 8.08 -2.22 0.87
C ASP A 53 8.01 -2.83 -0.54
N PRO A 54 9.00 -3.63 -0.94
CA PRO A 54 9.10 -4.13 -2.32
C PRO A 54 8.02 -5.16 -2.66
N LEU A 55 7.51 -5.90 -1.66
CA LEU A 55 6.49 -6.94 -1.87
C LEU A 55 5.65 -7.20 -0.62
N ASP A 56 4.68 -6.32 -0.33
CA ASP A 56 3.66 -6.57 0.69
C ASP A 56 2.74 -7.73 0.27
N GLY A 57 2.66 -8.74 1.10
CA GLY A 57 1.89 -9.94 0.82
C GLY A 57 2.71 -11.05 0.17
N THR A 58 3.97 -11.24 0.56
CA THR A 58 4.89 -12.27 0.04
C THR A 58 4.28 -13.69 0.06
N LYS A 59 3.50 -14.03 1.08
CA LYS A 59 2.79 -15.33 1.14
C LYS A 59 1.74 -15.47 0.03
N ASP A 60 1.00 -14.40 -0.25
CA ASP A 60 0.01 -14.37 -1.33
C ASP A 60 0.68 -14.40 -2.70
N PHE A 61 1.86 -13.77 -2.86
CA PHE A 61 2.69 -13.87 -4.06
C PHE A 61 3.13 -15.31 -4.31
N ILE A 62 3.72 -15.99 -3.32
CA ILE A 62 4.15 -17.40 -3.42
C ILE A 62 2.97 -18.32 -3.77
N GLN A 63 1.78 -18.05 -3.23
CA GLN A 63 0.57 -18.83 -3.48
C GLN A 63 -0.14 -18.47 -4.80
N GLY A 64 0.31 -17.43 -5.52
CA GLY A 64 -0.33 -16.99 -6.77
C GLY A 64 -1.75 -16.45 -6.60
N THR A 65 -2.09 -15.87 -5.43
CA THR A 65 -3.46 -15.38 -5.19
C THR A 65 -3.75 -14.03 -5.81
N GLY A 66 -2.72 -13.30 -6.27
CA GLY A 66 -2.84 -11.95 -6.81
C GLY A 66 -3.05 -10.84 -5.76
N ASN A 67 -3.05 -11.17 -4.46
CA ASN A 67 -3.27 -10.21 -3.38
C ASN A 67 -1.95 -9.70 -2.78
N TYR A 68 -1.10 -9.15 -3.61
CA TYR A 68 0.16 -8.55 -3.22
C TYR A 68 0.36 -7.19 -3.90
N ALA A 69 1.21 -6.36 -3.31
CA ALA A 69 1.45 -5.00 -3.79
C ALA A 69 2.88 -4.55 -3.47
N MET A 70 3.40 -3.57 -4.21
CA MET A 70 4.59 -2.82 -3.86
C MET A 70 4.17 -1.46 -3.30
N HIS A 71 4.80 -1.04 -2.20
CA HIS A 71 4.56 0.28 -1.61
C HIS A 71 5.80 1.14 -1.69
N LEU A 72 5.62 2.39 -2.13
CA LEU A 72 6.67 3.39 -2.10
C LEU A 72 6.09 4.71 -1.59
N ALA A 73 6.69 5.26 -0.53
CA ALA A 73 6.31 6.54 0.00
C ALA A 73 7.48 7.51 0.04
N LEU A 74 7.24 8.79 -0.19
CA LEU A 74 8.18 9.86 0.10
C LEU A 74 7.65 10.64 1.29
N ASN A 75 8.46 10.71 2.34
CA ASN A 75 8.20 11.53 3.52
C ASN A 75 9.03 12.79 3.48
N TYR A 76 8.45 13.91 3.89
CA TYR A 76 9.14 15.17 4.15
C TYR A 76 9.01 15.55 5.63
N LYS A 77 10.13 15.72 6.30
CA LYS A 77 10.16 16.03 7.75
C LYS A 77 9.23 15.12 8.57
N ARG A 78 9.33 13.81 8.33
CA ARG A 78 8.55 12.75 9.00
C ARG A 78 7.04 12.78 8.72
N LYS A 79 6.58 13.50 7.71
CA LYS A 79 5.18 13.51 7.28
C LYS A 79 5.07 12.90 5.89
N PRO A 80 4.06 12.06 5.61
CA PRO A 80 3.82 11.57 4.27
C PRO A 80 3.62 12.71 3.28
N TYR A 81 4.31 12.66 2.15
CA TYR A 81 4.25 13.65 1.08
C TYR A 81 3.72 13.06 -0.22
N ILE A 82 4.23 11.88 -0.62
CA ILE A 82 3.72 11.09 -1.73
C ILE A 82 3.52 9.67 -1.23
N GLY A 83 2.41 9.04 -1.62
CA GLY A 83 2.17 7.61 -1.42
C GLY A 83 1.90 6.94 -2.76
N ILE A 84 2.53 5.80 -2.98
CA ILE A 84 2.40 4.99 -4.20
C ILE A 84 2.13 3.54 -3.80
N VAL A 85 1.12 2.92 -4.41
CA VAL A 85 0.82 1.50 -4.29
C VAL A 85 0.66 0.92 -5.69
N LEU A 86 1.52 -0.01 -6.05
CA LEU A 86 1.40 -0.77 -7.30
C LEU A 86 0.78 -2.13 -7.00
N ILE A 87 -0.30 -2.48 -7.69
CA ILE A 87 -0.91 -3.81 -7.68
C ILE A 87 -0.68 -4.45 -9.05
N PRO A 88 0.37 -5.28 -9.22
CA PRO A 88 0.78 -5.78 -10.53
C PRO A 88 -0.30 -6.61 -11.22
N GLU A 89 -1.01 -7.46 -10.48
CA GLU A 89 -2.05 -8.35 -11.02
C GLU A 89 -3.28 -7.61 -11.56
N LYS A 90 -3.44 -6.34 -11.18
CA LYS A 90 -4.55 -5.50 -11.65
C LYS A 90 -4.11 -4.42 -12.62
N ASP A 91 -2.81 -4.32 -12.91
CA ASP A 91 -2.20 -3.21 -13.67
C ASP A 91 -2.57 -1.83 -13.09
N GLU A 92 -2.69 -1.73 -11.76
CA GLU A 92 -3.11 -0.51 -11.06
C GLU A 92 -1.95 0.13 -10.32
N LEU A 93 -1.64 1.38 -10.65
CA LEU A 93 -0.71 2.25 -9.94
C LEU A 93 -1.50 3.34 -9.22
N TRP A 94 -1.65 3.21 -7.93
CA TRP A 94 -2.33 4.17 -7.07
C TRP A 94 -1.35 5.21 -6.55
N ILE A 95 -1.70 6.48 -6.70
CA ILE A 95 -0.85 7.61 -6.31
C ILE A 95 -1.66 8.58 -5.47
N SER A 96 -1.09 8.97 -4.31
CA SER A 96 -1.61 10.05 -3.48
C SER A 96 -0.59 11.17 -3.35
N TYR A 97 -1.03 12.41 -3.63
CA TYR A 97 -0.21 13.61 -3.50
C TYR A 97 -1.11 14.85 -3.35
N ALA A 98 -0.76 15.75 -2.45
CA ALA A 98 -1.45 17.03 -2.26
C ALA A 98 -2.99 16.87 -2.16
N GLU A 99 -3.45 15.97 -1.27
CA GLU A 99 -4.86 15.66 -1.03
C GLU A 99 -5.62 15.06 -2.25
N LYS A 100 -4.89 14.69 -3.30
CA LYS A 100 -5.44 14.01 -4.47
C LYS A 100 -5.09 12.54 -4.43
N LEU A 101 -6.03 11.72 -4.91
CA LEU A 101 -5.86 10.29 -5.09
C LEU A 101 -6.31 9.92 -6.50
N TRP A 102 -5.47 9.19 -7.22
CA TRP A 102 -5.82 8.64 -8.54
C TRP A 102 -5.16 7.29 -8.78
N CYS A 103 -5.68 6.57 -9.74
CA CYS A 103 -5.12 5.33 -10.24
C CYS A 103 -4.73 5.49 -11.70
N GLU A 104 -3.55 5.08 -12.05
CA GLU A 104 -3.06 4.96 -13.42
C GLU A 104 -2.97 3.48 -13.79
N ASN A 105 -3.47 3.11 -14.96
CA ASN A 105 -3.30 1.77 -15.52
C ASN A 105 -2.15 1.76 -16.53
N ARG A 106 -1.66 0.56 -16.88
CA ARG A 106 -0.56 0.40 -17.86
C ARG A 106 -0.89 0.97 -19.25
N ASP A 107 -2.15 1.01 -19.63
CA ASP A 107 -2.62 1.60 -20.89
C ASP A 107 -2.62 3.15 -20.89
N GLY A 108 -2.22 3.78 -19.77
CA GLY A 108 -2.20 5.22 -19.58
C GLY A 108 -3.54 5.82 -19.16
N SER A 109 -4.58 5.01 -18.97
CA SER A 109 -5.85 5.51 -18.45
C SER A 109 -5.73 5.95 -16.98
N ILE A 110 -6.37 7.07 -16.64
CA ILE A 110 -6.32 7.65 -15.29
C ILE A 110 -7.73 7.73 -14.71
N ARG A 111 -7.90 7.17 -13.51
CA ARG A 111 -9.14 7.25 -12.73
C ARG A 111 -8.91 8.11 -11.48
N LYS A 112 -9.60 9.23 -11.38
CA LYS A 112 -9.63 10.03 -10.13
C LYS A 112 -10.64 9.39 -9.17
N GLN A 113 -10.29 9.38 -7.90
CA GLN A 113 -11.16 8.84 -6.85
C GLN A 113 -11.68 9.95 -5.95
N ASN A 114 -13.00 9.96 -5.77
CA ASN A 114 -13.66 10.76 -4.74
C ASN A 114 -14.01 9.85 -3.58
N LEU A 115 -13.61 10.21 -2.38
CA LEU A 115 -13.96 9.45 -1.17
C LEU A 115 -15.42 9.70 -0.83
N SER A 116 -16.19 8.64 -0.59
CA SER A 116 -17.57 8.78 -0.09
C SER A 116 -17.55 9.02 1.43
N GLU A 117 -18.50 9.82 1.92
CA GLU A 117 -18.60 10.22 3.33
C GLU A 117 -19.72 9.48 4.07
N THR A 118 -19.83 8.15 3.92
CA THR A 118 -20.84 7.44 4.70
C THR A 118 -20.40 7.31 6.17
N ASN A 119 -21.28 7.71 7.10
CA ASN A 119 -21.05 7.63 8.54
C ASN A 119 -21.84 6.48 9.20
N ILE A 120 -22.59 5.69 8.42
CA ILE A 120 -23.44 4.61 8.91
C ILE A 120 -22.69 3.30 8.83
N LEU A 121 -22.24 2.75 9.97
CA LEU A 121 -21.43 1.53 10.04
C LEU A 121 -22.03 0.32 9.31
N LYS A 122 -23.36 0.15 9.39
CA LYS A 122 -24.07 -0.97 8.73
C LYS A 122 -24.08 -0.87 7.20
N GLU A 123 -23.85 0.30 6.66
CA GLU A 123 -23.76 0.54 5.21
C GLU A 123 -22.32 0.46 4.69
N MET A 124 -21.35 0.40 5.60
CA MET A 124 -19.93 0.32 5.25
C MET A 124 -19.53 -1.11 4.85
N THR A 125 -18.53 -1.18 3.97
CA THR A 125 -17.78 -2.40 3.72
C THR A 125 -16.52 -2.40 4.59
N ILE A 126 -16.32 -3.45 5.38
CA ILE A 126 -15.06 -3.63 6.11
C ILE A 126 -14.09 -4.47 5.28
N VAL A 127 -12.84 -4.00 5.18
CA VAL A 127 -11.73 -4.76 4.62
C VAL A 127 -10.82 -5.20 5.78
N THR A 128 -10.52 -6.49 5.87
CA THR A 128 -9.80 -7.06 7.01
C THR A 128 -8.72 -8.03 6.57
N SER A 129 -7.74 -8.29 7.45
CA SER A 129 -6.64 -9.20 7.18
C SER A 129 -7.11 -10.66 7.13
N LYS A 130 -6.49 -11.45 6.23
CA LYS A 130 -6.69 -12.89 6.13
C LYS A 130 -6.08 -13.63 7.33
N ASN A 131 -4.88 -13.23 7.75
CA ASN A 131 -4.03 -13.98 8.65
C ASN A 131 -3.95 -13.40 10.08
N HIS A 132 -4.45 -12.17 10.31
CA HIS A 132 -4.31 -11.45 11.59
C HIS A 132 -5.67 -11.08 12.19
N ARG A 133 -6.54 -12.06 12.37
CA ARG A 133 -7.82 -11.86 13.06
C ARG A 133 -7.78 -12.54 14.42
N ASN A 134 -7.89 -11.75 15.47
CA ASN A 134 -8.14 -12.28 16.80
C ASN A 134 -9.66 -12.38 17.06
N GLU A 135 -10.06 -13.13 18.09
CA GLU A 135 -11.47 -13.33 18.45
C GLU A 135 -12.19 -12.00 18.71
N LYS A 136 -11.52 -11.02 19.35
CA LYS A 136 -12.13 -9.70 19.62
C LYS A 136 -12.53 -8.96 18.34
N LEU A 137 -11.71 -9.06 17.28
CA LEU A 137 -12.03 -8.45 15.99
C LEU A 137 -13.18 -9.18 15.30
N LYS A 138 -13.24 -10.50 15.39
CA LYS A 138 -14.37 -11.27 14.86
C LYS A 138 -15.67 -10.87 15.54
N ASP A 139 -15.70 -10.86 16.87
CA ASP A 139 -16.86 -10.44 17.66
C ASP A 139 -17.32 -9.01 17.31
N LEU A 140 -16.36 -8.10 17.10
CA LEU A 140 -16.67 -6.72 16.71
C LEU A 140 -17.33 -6.65 15.34
N ILE A 141 -16.79 -7.39 14.35
CA ILE A 141 -17.32 -7.44 12.98
C ILE A 141 -18.75 -8.00 13.00
N GLU A 142 -18.99 -9.06 13.76
CA GLU A 142 -20.32 -9.67 13.91
C GLU A 142 -21.32 -8.74 14.60
N LYS A 143 -20.91 -8.06 15.67
CA LYS A 143 -21.78 -7.10 16.40
C LYS A 143 -22.18 -5.89 15.55
N ILE A 144 -21.29 -5.36 14.73
CA ILE A 144 -21.58 -4.19 13.89
C ILE A 144 -22.44 -4.58 12.70
N ASN A 145 -22.32 -5.79 12.19
CA ASN A 145 -23.04 -6.30 11.03
C ASN A 145 -22.89 -5.40 9.81
N PHE A 146 -21.64 -5.25 9.35
CA PHE A 146 -21.29 -4.46 8.15
C PHE A 146 -22.02 -4.97 6.91
N LYS A 147 -22.32 -4.08 5.95
CA LYS A 147 -22.94 -4.43 4.66
C LYS A 147 -22.15 -5.52 3.92
N LYS A 148 -20.81 -5.46 3.99
CA LYS A 148 -19.91 -6.44 3.36
C LYS A 148 -18.61 -6.56 4.12
N THR A 149 -18.08 -7.78 4.18
CA THR A 149 -16.72 -8.04 4.70
C THR A 149 -15.84 -8.58 3.56
N ILE A 150 -14.70 -7.93 3.32
CA ILE A 150 -13.70 -8.36 2.35
C ILE A 150 -12.43 -8.75 3.09
N VAL A 151 -11.80 -9.84 2.66
CA VAL A 151 -10.61 -10.43 3.29
C VAL A 151 -9.46 -10.39 2.31
N MET A 152 -8.35 -9.74 2.70
CA MET A 152 -7.15 -9.63 1.87
C MET A 152 -5.87 -9.82 2.68
N GLY A 153 -4.79 -10.28 2.04
CA GLY A 153 -3.47 -10.43 2.63
C GLY A 153 -2.73 -9.09 2.75
N SER A 154 -2.44 -8.47 1.62
CA SER A 154 -1.67 -7.23 1.50
C SER A 154 -2.35 -6.02 2.14
N ILE A 155 -1.58 -5.16 2.81
CA ILE A 155 -2.05 -3.87 3.34
C ILE A 155 -2.38 -2.91 2.20
N GLY A 156 -1.56 -2.88 1.14
CA GLY A 156 -1.79 -2.03 -0.02
C GLY A 156 -3.05 -2.41 -0.76
N CYS A 157 -3.27 -3.70 -1.01
CA CYS A 157 -4.52 -4.19 -1.60
C CYS A 157 -5.74 -3.81 -0.76
N LYS A 158 -5.63 -3.84 0.58
CA LYS A 158 -6.70 -3.39 1.49
C LYS A 158 -6.96 -1.89 1.37
N ALA A 159 -5.90 -1.09 1.40
CA ALA A 159 -6.00 0.38 1.34
C ALA A 159 -6.68 0.86 0.05
N VAL A 160 -6.26 0.32 -1.11
CA VAL A 160 -6.86 0.70 -2.40
C VAL A 160 -8.25 0.12 -2.59
N SER A 161 -8.55 -1.07 -2.06
CA SER A 161 -9.91 -1.64 -2.10
C SER A 161 -10.90 -0.80 -1.33
N TYR A 162 -10.50 -0.20 -0.21
CA TYR A 162 -11.32 0.76 0.53
C TYR A 162 -11.70 1.98 -0.32
N THR A 163 -10.81 2.49 -1.14
CA THR A 163 -11.08 3.61 -2.04
C THR A 163 -11.99 3.21 -3.19
N HIS A 164 -11.83 2.02 -3.76
CA HIS A 164 -12.68 1.48 -4.81
C HIS A 164 -14.13 1.27 -4.39
N LEU A 165 -14.35 0.69 -3.22
CA LEU A 165 -15.68 0.36 -2.73
C LEU A 165 -16.53 1.61 -2.49
N ARG A 166 -15.90 2.72 -2.14
CA ARG A 166 -16.58 4.00 -1.99
C ARG A 166 -16.96 4.66 -3.33
N ALA A 167 -16.20 4.43 -4.40
CA ALA A 167 -16.48 5.01 -5.72
C ALA A 167 -17.68 4.33 -6.43
N HIS A 168 -17.92 3.04 -6.18
CA HIS A 168 -19.05 2.32 -6.78
C HIS A 168 -20.39 2.60 -6.09
N GLU A 169 -20.42 3.09 -4.87
CA GLU A 169 -21.65 3.42 -4.15
C GLU A 169 -22.26 4.78 -4.57
N THR A 170 -21.51 5.60 -5.28
CA THR A 170 -21.96 6.92 -5.77
C THR A 170 -22.54 6.90 -7.21
N LEU A 171 -22.58 5.74 -7.86
CA LEU A 171 -23.06 5.60 -9.25
C LEU A 171 -24.42 4.90 -9.40
N ASN A 172 -25.18 4.74 -8.32
CA ASN A 172 -26.57 4.21 -8.35
C ASN A 172 -27.56 5.22 -7.81
#